data_d70294b55ecf178d9f8915cff256416f
#
_entry.id   d70294b55ecf178d9f8915cff256416f
#
_cell.length_a   1.000
_cell.length_b   1.000
_cell.length_c   1.000
_cell.angle_alpha   90.00
_cell.angle_beta   90.00
_cell.angle_gamma   90.00
#
_symmetry.space_group_name_H-M   'P 1'
#
loop_
_entity.id
_entity.type
_entity.pdbx_description
1 polymer ?
#
loop_
_entity_poly.entity_id
_entity_poly.type
_entity_poly.pdbx_seq_one_letter_code
_entity_poly.pdbx_strand_id
1 'polypeptide(L)'
;MNQTVRFTAVGGSAVIDGEQVVGALNIFNASLASKTPVPADVVRMSTRFLAQGKIPIMMFGLIGAACAMYQTANEKEKGRIKALMIAGASASFVTGITEPLEFAFMFVSPVLFIFHAVMTGLSFFLMQIFGVMIGNVQGGIIDL
;
A
#
# COMPACT_ATOMS: atom_id res chain seq x y z
N MET A 1 -26.21 -10.15 19.93
CA MET A 1 -26.30 -10.71 18.56
C MET A 1 -24.96 -11.29 18.19
N ASN A 2 -24.90 -12.60 17.95
CA ASN A 2 -23.63 -13.28 17.62
C ASN A 2 -23.24 -12.91 16.18
N GLN A 3 -22.28 -12.02 16.01
CA GLN A 3 -21.64 -11.79 14.71
C GLN A 3 -20.72 -12.97 14.41
N THR A 4 -21.17 -13.89 13.56
CA THR A 4 -20.35 -15.02 13.15
C THR A 4 -19.41 -14.59 12.04
N VAL A 5 -18.12 -14.48 12.34
CA VAL A 5 -17.11 -14.11 11.37
C VAL A 5 -16.39 -15.38 10.91
N ARG A 6 -16.38 -15.64 9.62
CA ARG A 6 -15.62 -16.74 9.00
C ARG A 6 -14.63 -16.14 8.01
N PHE A 7 -13.34 -16.36 8.26
CA PHE A 7 -12.28 -15.96 7.34
C PHE A 7 -11.66 -17.18 6.68
N THR A 8 -11.52 -17.11 5.36
CA THR A 8 -10.73 -18.04 4.56
C THR A 8 -9.51 -17.30 3.98
N ALA A 9 -8.50 -18.01 3.51
CA ALA A 9 -7.27 -17.42 2.97
C ALA A 9 -7.48 -16.46 1.77
N VAL A 10 -8.65 -16.49 1.13
CA VAL A 10 -8.95 -15.72 -0.10
C VAL A 10 -10.01 -14.63 0.14
N GLY A 11 -10.60 -14.58 1.30
CA GLY A 11 -11.63 -13.62 1.67
C GLY A 11 -12.47 -14.16 2.82
N GLY A 12 -13.07 -13.27 3.58
CA GLY A 12 -13.95 -13.60 4.69
C GLY A 12 -15.37 -13.20 4.43
N SER A 13 -16.28 -13.65 5.29
CA SER A 13 -17.62 -13.12 5.38
C SER A 13 -17.89 -12.68 6.83
N ALA A 14 -18.59 -11.58 6.97
CA ALA A 14 -19.04 -11.07 8.26
C ALA A 14 -20.51 -10.66 8.16
N VAL A 15 -21.23 -10.71 9.28
CA VAL A 15 -22.60 -10.17 9.35
C VAL A 15 -22.50 -8.79 10.00
N ILE A 16 -22.84 -7.74 9.26
CA ILE A 16 -22.82 -6.35 9.71
C ILE A 16 -24.24 -5.79 9.50
N ASP A 17 -24.80 -5.20 10.54
CA ASP A 17 -26.19 -4.68 10.57
C ASP A 17 -27.25 -5.69 10.09
N GLY A 18 -26.99 -6.99 10.25
CA GLY A 18 -27.90 -8.07 9.84
C GLY A 18 -27.73 -8.57 8.41
N GLU A 19 -26.86 -7.94 7.62
CA GLU A 19 -26.52 -8.36 6.25
C GLU A 19 -25.21 -9.14 6.22
N GLN A 20 -25.16 -10.19 5.39
CA GLN A 20 -23.94 -10.94 5.15
C GLN A 20 -23.09 -10.23 4.10
N VAL A 21 -21.95 -9.72 4.53
CA VAL A 21 -20.97 -9.04 3.67
C VAL A 21 -19.80 -9.98 3.39
N VAL A 22 -19.42 -10.12 2.12
CA VAL A 22 -18.36 -11.02 1.67
C VAL A 22 -17.21 -10.23 1.07
N GLY A 23 -15.97 -10.59 1.44
CA GLY A 23 -14.75 -9.96 0.95
C GLY A 23 -14.21 -8.89 1.89
N ALA A 24 -12.87 -8.88 2.06
CA ALA A 24 -12.17 -8.03 3.03
C ALA A 24 -12.49 -6.53 2.85
N LEU A 25 -12.44 -6.04 1.61
CA LEU A 25 -12.73 -4.64 1.30
C LEU A 25 -14.19 -4.26 1.56
N ASN A 26 -15.12 -5.14 1.20
CA ASN A 26 -16.54 -4.91 1.44
C ASN A 26 -16.86 -4.90 2.94
N ILE A 27 -16.25 -5.80 3.72
CA ILE A 27 -16.38 -5.83 5.18
C ILE A 27 -15.84 -4.54 5.79
N PHE A 28 -14.68 -4.08 5.32
CA PHE A 28 -14.10 -2.81 5.78
C PHE A 28 -15.03 -1.63 5.47
N ASN A 29 -15.49 -1.50 4.23
CA ASN A 29 -16.39 -0.42 3.84
C ASN A 29 -17.75 -0.48 4.60
N ALA A 30 -18.31 -1.67 4.76
CA ALA A 30 -19.53 -1.85 5.55
C ALA A 30 -19.29 -1.50 7.02
N SER A 31 -18.13 -1.80 7.58
CA SER A 31 -17.80 -1.42 8.96
C SER A 31 -17.70 0.09 9.17
N LEU A 32 -17.27 0.84 8.16
CA LEU A 32 -17.24 2.31 8.19
C LEU A 32 -18.64 2.92 8.05
N ALA A 33 -19.52 2.27 7.28
CA ALA A 33 -20.90 2.72 7.03
C ALA A 33 -21.90 2.24 8.08
N SER A 34 -21.53 1.29 8.94
CA SER A 34 -22.38 0.68 9.95
C SER A 34 -22.84 1.69 10.99
N LYS A 35 -24.13 1.60 11.34
CA LYS A 35 -24.73 2.40 12.44
C LYS A 35 -24.42 1.82 13.81
N THR A 36 -23.99 0.57 13.88
CA THR A 36 -23.62 -0.12 15.12
C THR A 36 -22.10 -0.28 15.18
N PRO A 37 -21.48 -0.10 16.37
CA PRO A 37 -20.04 -0.32 16.51
C PRO A 37 -19.68 -1.75 16.10
N VAL A 38 -18.89 -1.89 15.03
CA VAL A 38 -18.35 -3.19 14.61
C VAL A 38 -17.17 -3.54 15.51
N PRO A 39 -17.10 -4.77 16.08
CA PRO A 39 -15.99 -5.18 16.92
C PRO A 39 -14.64 -4.99 16.22
N ALA A 40 -13.66 -4.47 16.96
CA ALA A 40 -12.34 -4.15 16.42
C ALA A 40 -11.60 -5.39 15.86
N ASP A 41 -11.88 -6.57 16.38
CA ASP A 41 -11.33 -7.85 15.90
C ASP A 41 -11.85 -8.18 14.49
N VAL A 42 -13.12 -7.89 14.19
CA VAL A 42 -13.71 -8.08 12.85
C VAL A 42 -13.02 -7.16 11.84
N VAL A 43 -12.87 -5.88 12.19
CA VAL A 43 -12.19 -4.90 11.33
C VAL A 43 -10.72 -5.32 11.15
N ARG A 44 -10.03 -5.69 12.21
CA ARG A 44 -8.64 -6.16 12.15
C ARG A 44 -8.46 -7.38 11.26
N MET A 45 -9.31 -8.38 11.38
CA MET A 45 -9.22 -9.58 10.55
C MET A 45 -9.52 -9.29 9.09
N SER A 46 -10.48 -8.43 8.78
CA SER A 46 -10.82 -8.07 7.41
C SER A 46 -9.72 -7.23 6.74
N THR A 47 -9.11 -6.28 7.46
CA THR A 47 -8.07 -5.41 6.91
C THR A 47 -6.70 -6.06 6.85
N ARG A 48 -6.50 -7.19 7.52
CA ARG A 48 -5.22 -7.93 7.56
C ARG A 48 -4.67 -8.29 6.17
N PHE A 49 -5.53 -8.49 5.18
CA PHE A 49 -5.14 -8.86 3.81
C PHE A 49 -5.22 -7.68 2.82
N LEU A 50 -5.48 -6.49 3.30
CA LEU A 50 -5.44 -5.28 2.48
C LEU A 50 -4.01 -4.75 2.35
N ALA A 51 -3.82 -3.70 1.61
CA ALA A 51 -2.55 -3.22 1.07
C ALA A 51 -1.52 -2.68 2.10
N GLN A 52 -1.32 -3.35 3.23
CA GLN A 52 -0.49 -2.88 4.35
C GLN A 52 0.98 -2.66 3.97
N GLY A 53 1.52 -3.49 3.08
CA GLY A 53 2.91 -3.40 2.62
C GLY A 53 3.19 -2.23 1.67
N LYS A 54 2.17 -1.56 1.17
CA LYS A 54 2.31 -0.40 0.27
C LYS A 54 3.02 0.77 0.94
N ILE A 55 2.60 1.14 2.14
CA ILE A 55 3.05 2.38 2.81
C ILE A 55 4.57 2.46 2.97
N PRO A 56 5.27 1.45 3.52
CA PRO A 56 6.73 1.52 3.63
C PRO A 56 7.43 1.71 2.29
N ILE A 57 6.95 1.05 1.26
CA ILE A 57 7.56 1.14 -0.07
C ILE A 57 7.24 2.46 -0.76
N MET A 58 5.99 2.92 -0.71
CA MET A 58 5.57 4.15 -1.39
C MET A 58 6.13 5.40 -0.73
N MET A 59 6.12 5.45 0.61
CA MET A 59 6.59 6.63 1.34
C MET A 59 8.11 6.69 1.49
N PHE A 60 8.81 5.56 1.59
CA PHE A 60 10.24 5.54 1.88
C PHE A 60 11.05 4.85 0.79
N GLY A 61 10.62 3.70 0.30
CA GLY A 61 11.36 2.92 -0.69
C GLY A 61 11.52 3.65 -2.02
N LEU A 62 10.44 4.21 -2.54
CA LEU A 62 10.48 4.95 -3.82
C LEU A 62 11.22 6.28 -3.73
N ILE A 63 11.16 6.95 -2.58
CA ILE A 63 11.98 8.15 -2.34
C ILE A 63 13.45 7.78 -2.34
N GLY A 64 13.83 6.68 -1.67
CA GLY A 64 15.19 6.15 -1.70
C GLY A 64 15.65 5.79 -3.12
N ALA A 65 14.79 5.16 -3.91
CA ALA A 65 15.07 4.87 -5.32
C ALA A 65 15.26 6.14 -6.15
N ALA A 66 14.43 7.16 -5.95
CA ALA A 66 14.58 8.47 -6.62
C ALA A 66 15.90 9.15 -6.27
N CYS A 67 16.32 9.11 -5.01
CA CYS A 67 17.62 9.62 -4.56
C CYS A 67 18.79 8.87 -5.22
N ALA A 68 18.72 7.55 -5.28
CA ALA A 68 19.75 6.72 -5.93
C ALA A 68 19.86 7.03 -7.43
N MET A 69 18.74 7.12 -8.14
CA MET A 69 18.71 7.50 -9.56
C MET A 69 19.31 8.89 -9.80
N TYR A 70 19.03 9.85 -8.94
CA TYR A 70 19.63 11.18 -9.02
C TYR A 70 21.15 11.16 -8.80
N GLN A 71 21.63 10.39 -7.82
CA GLN A 71 23.06 10.30 -7.51
C GLN A 71 23.87 9.63 -8.64
N THR A 72 23.29 8.64 -9.30
CA THR A 72 23.91 7.91 -10.41
C THR A 72 23.75 8.57 -11.77
N ALA A 73 22.97 9.65 -11.84
CA ALA A 73 22.70 10.37 -13.08
C ALA A 73 23.94 11.05 -13.66
N ASN A 74 24.04 11.07 -14.99
CA ASN A 74 25.08 11.79 -15.70
C ASN A 74 24.96 13.30 -15.44
N GLU A 75 26.08 14.00 -15.24
CA GLU A 75 26.12 15.43 -14.93
C GLU A 75 25.36 16.31 -15.96
N LYS A 76 25.38 15.93 -17.23
CA LYS A 76 24.67 16.67 -18.31
C LYS A 76 23.14 16.61 -18.16
N GLU A 77 22.61 15.51 -17.64
CA GLU A 77 21.18 15.26 -17.48
C GLU A 77 20.68 15.46 -16.04
N LYS A 78 21.59 15.70 -15.11
CA LYS A 78 21.33 15.73 -13.66
C LYS A 78 20.22 16.72 -13.28
N GLY A 79 20.19 17.89 -13.93
CA GLY A 79 19.14 18.90 -13.67
C GLY A 79 17.74 18.42 -14.07
N ARG A 80 17.62 17.77 -15.23
CA ARG A 80 16.36 17.22 -15.73
C ARG A 80 15.89 16.03 -14.88
N ILE A 81 16.82 15.14 -14.55
CA ILE A 81 16.54 13.97 -13.69
C ILE A 81 16.14 14.43 -12.29
N LYS A 82 16.79 15.44 -11.72
CA LYS A 82 16.42 16.02 -10.44
C LYS A 82 14.94 16.47 -10.42
N ALA A 83 14.52 17.22 -11.41
CA ALA A 83 13.14 17.72 -11.48
C ALA A 83 12.14 16.56 -11.57
N LEU A 84 12.41 15.55 -12.42
CA LEU A 84 11.56 14.37 -12.58
C LEU A 84 11.48 13.54 -11.29
N MET A 85 12.61 13.32 -10.61
CA MET A 85 12.67 12.55 -9.35
C MET A 85 11.96 13.28 -8.22
N ILE A 86 12.11 14.61 -8.11
CA ILE A 86 11.37 15.39 -7.10
C ILE A 86 9.87 15.30 -7.36
N ALA A 87 9.42 15.48 -8.59
CA ALA A 87 8.00 15.42 -8.93
C ALA A 87 7.42 14.02 -8.62
N GLY A 88 8.10 12.96 -9.06
CA GLY A 88 7.66 11.59 -8.82
C GLY A 88 7.69 11.19 -7.33
N ALA A 89 8.75 11.57 -6.61
CA ALA A 89 8.87 11.32 -5.17
C ALA A 89 7.79 12.07 -4.37
N SER A 90 7.51 13.31 -4.74
CA SER A 90 6.44 14.10 -4.11
C SER A 90 5.06 13.47 -4.38
N ALA A 91 4.78 13.04 -5.60
CA ALA A 91 3.54 12.36 -5.95
C ALA A 91 3.38 11.06 -5.14
N SER A 92 4.41 10.22 -5.10
CA SER A 92 4.39 8.97 -4.34
C SER A 92 4.16 9.21 -2.85
N PHE A 93 4.86 10.19 -2.26
CA PHE A 93 4.76 10.49 -0.84
C PHE A 93 3.41 11.09 -0.45
N VAL A 94 2.90 12.04 -1.24
CA VAL A 94 1.68 12.79 -0.90
C VAL A 94 0.43 12.01 -1.25
N THR A 95 0.35 11.47 -2.46
CA THR A 95 -0.86 10.83 -3.00
C THR A 95 -0.80 9.32 -3.12
N GLY A 96 0.38 8.72 -2.93
CA GLY A 96 0.59 7.29 -3.17
C GLY A 96 0.63 6.90 -4.66
N ILE A 97 0.72 7.88 -5.58
CA ILE A 97 0.84 7.62 -7.02
C ILE A 97 2.31 7.33 -7.35
N THR A 98 2.61 6.10 -7.72
CA THR A 98 3.98 5.59 -7.87
C THR A 98 4.44 5.45 -9.31
N GLU A 99 3.50 5.45 -10.25
CA GLU A 99 3.73 5.17 -11.66
C GLU A 99 4.86 6.01 -12.29
N PRO A 100 4.99 7.34 -12.02
CA PRO A 100 6.05 8.13 -12.63
C PRO A 100 7.45 7.64 -12.27
N LEU A 101 7.65 7.13 -11.04
CA LEU A 101 8.92 6.57 -10.61
C LEU A 101 9.10 5.14 -11.09
N GLU A 102 8.07 4.31 -10.97
CA GLU A 102 8.12 2.89 -11.36
C GLU A 102 8.38 2.73 -12.85
N PHE A 103 7.74 3.52 -13.69
CA PHE A 103 8.03 3.52 -15.12
C PHE A 103 9.44 4.03 -15.44
N ALA A 104 9.91 5.06 -14.73
CA ALA A 104 11.25 5.56 -14.92
C ALA A 104 12.31 4.46 -14.76
N PHE A 105 12.27 3.69 -13.65
CA PHE A 105 13.27 2.65 -13.44
C PHE A 105 12.96 1.33 -14.17
N MET A 106 11.72 1.04 -14.48
CA MET A 106 11.37 -0.14 -15.28
C MET A 106 11.99 -0.07 -16.69
N PHE A 107 11.95 1.09 -17.33
CA PHE A 107 12.53 1.28 -18.67
C PHE A 107 14.03 1.52 -18.65
N VAL A 108 14.57 2.16 -17.61
CA VAL A 108 16.00 2.49 -17.53
C VAL A 108 16.81 1.31 -16.98
N SER A 109 16.27 0.57 -16.04
CA SER A 109 16.96 -0.55 -15.39
C SER A 109 16.00 -1.66 -14.96
N PRO A 110 15.76 -2.67 -15.81
CA PRO A 110 14.92 -3.82 -15.46
C PRO A 110 15.38 -4.55 -14.20
N VAL A 111 16.69 -4.56 -13.92
CA VAL A 111 17.25 -5.18 -12.70
C VAL A 111 16.77 -4.44 -11.45
N LEU A 112 16.73 -3.10 -11.50
CA LEU A 112 16.21 -2.29 -10.41
C LEU A 112 14.72 -2.54 -10.18
N PHE A 113 13.96 -2.75 -11.25
CA PHE A 113 12.55 -3.11 -11.18
C PHE A 113 12.34 -4.47 -10.49
N ILE A 114 13.12 -5.49 -10.84
CA ILE A 114 13.07 -6.80 -10.18
C ILE A 114 13.40 -6.65 -8.68
N PHE A 115 14.45 -5.91 -8.36
CA PHE A 115 14.81 -5.63 -6.97
C PHE A 115 13.67 -4.95 -6.21
N HIS A 116 13.04 -3.94 -6.81
CA HIS A 116 11.87 -3.25 -6.24
C HIS A 116 10.71 -4.23 -6.00
N ALA A 117 10.39 -5.10 -6.96
CA ALA A 117 9.33 -6.10 -6.82
C ALA A 117 9.58 -7.06 -5.66
N VAL A 118 10.83 -7.54 -5.50
CA VAL A 118 11.23 -8.42 -4.39
C VAL A 118 11.11 -7.69 -3.05
N MET A 119 11.60 -6.45 -2.96
CA MET A 119 11.51 -5.64 -1.74
C MET A 119 10.07 -5.29 -1.37
N THR A 120 9.23 -5.04 -2.36
CA THR A 120 7.79 -4.83 -2.16
C THR A 120 7.13 -6.10 -1.59
N GLY A 121 7.39 -7.26 -2.18
CA GLY A 121 6.91 -8.54 -1.67
C GLY A 121 7.36 -8.79 -0.22
N LEU A 122 8.62 -8.50 0.08
CA LEU A 122 9.16 -8.62 1.43
C LEU A 122 8.48 -7.66 2.41
N SER A 123 8.19 -6.42 1.99
CA SER A 123 7.44 -5.46 2.80
C SER A 123 6.05 -5.98 3.17
N PHE A 124 5.30 -6.50 2.20
CA PHE A 124 3.98 -7.11 2.48
C PHE A 124 4.11 -8.31 3.43
N PHE A 125 5.09 -9.15 3.22
CA PHE A 125 5.35 -10.33 4.07
C PHE A 125 5.65 -9.93 5.53
N LEU A 126 6.55 -8.96 5.73
CA LEU A 126 6.90 -8.47 7.06
C LEU A 126 5.72 -7.80 7.76
N MET A 127 4.97 -6.95 7.06
CA MET A 127 3.79 -6.29 7.63
C MET A 127 2.74 -7.31 8.06
N GLN A 128 2.61 -8.40 7.30
CA GLN A 128 1.72 -9.51 7.64
C GLN A 128 2.18 -10.25 8.91
N ILE A 129 3.49 -10.53 9.04
CA ILE A 129 4.06 -11.18 10.25
C ILE A 129 3.85 -10.31 11.49
N PHE A 130 4.14 -9.01 11.37
CA PHE A 130 3.98 -8.07 12.49
C PHE A 130 2.52 -7.73 12.80
N GLY A 131 1.58 -8.19 11.97
CA GLY A 131 0.15 -7.92 12.16
C GLY A 131 -0.21 -6.44 12.09
N VAL A 132 0.57 -5.66 11.34
CA VAL A 132 0.31 -4.22 11.14
C VAL A 132 -0.93 -4.05 10.28
N MET A 133 -1.81 -3.14 10.69
CA MET A 133 -3.08 -2.88 10.02
C MET A 133 -3.33 -1.38 9.98
N ILE A 134 -3.44 -0.86 8.76
CA ILE A 134 -3.61 0.57 8.50
C ILE A 134 -4.95 0.85 7.80
N GLY A 135 -5.71 -0.21 7.47
CA GLY A 135 -6.95 -0.11 6.72
C GLY A 135 -6.73 -0.15 5.21
N ASN A 136 -7.67 0.35 4.44
CA ASN A 136 -7.58 0.41 2.98
C ASN A 136 -7.16 1.81 2.54
N VAL A 137 -5.86 2.02 2.42
CA VAL A 137 -5.26 3.31 2.03
C VAL A 137 -4.51 3.20 0.71
N GLN A 138 -4.43 4.30 -0.03
CA GLN A 138 -3.69 4.35 -1.29
C GLN A 138 -2.17 4.32 -1.09
N GLY A 139 -1.70 4.72 0.08
CA GLY A 139 -0.29 4.65 0.48
C GLY A 139 0.42 6.00 0.51
N GLY A 140 -0.30 7.11 0.31
CA GLY A 140 0.22 8.46 0.48
C GLY A 140 -0.09 9.03 1.87
N ILE A 141 0.56 10.15 2.22
CA ILE A 141 0.34 10.83 3.50
C ILE A 141 -1.08 11.39 3.65
N ILE A 142 -1.75 11.66 2.52
CA ILE A 142 -3.14 12.16 2.53
C ILE A 142 -4.13 11.10 3.06
N ASP A 143 -3.77 9.83 2.94
CA ASP A 143 -4.63 8.72 3.31
C ASP A 143 -4.41 8.23 4.76
N LEU A 144 -3.40 8.78 5.45
CA LEU A 144 -3.09 8.47 6.85
C LEU A 144 -3.81 9.41 7.81
#